data_17fc1f7fc4f9df0a4ff9d3c474780b5d
#
_entry.id   17fc1f7fc4f9df0a4ff9d3c474780b5d
#
_cell.length_a   1.000
_cell.length_b   1.000
_cell.length_c   1.000
_cell.angle_alpha   90.00
_cell.angle_beta   90.00
_cell.angle_gamma   90.00
#
_symmetry.space_group_name_H-M   'P 1'
#
loop_
_entity.id
_entity.type
_entity.pdbx_description
1 polymer ?
#
loop_
_entity_poly.entity_id
_entity_poly.type
_entity_poly.pdbx_seq_one_letter_code
_entity_poly.pdbx_strand_id
1 'polypeptide(L)'
;LNLKEVLSLQKARENTYKLLSTLFYLPEEDLFESQVLDNLITSTEVIFDDLREYAVSLQDEGKKISNIEDLKVDYSKLFVGPFDLFAPPYGSIYLEKERKVMGDSTINVLNKYKQAGLKVADDFKDAPDHIIMELEFMYFLTFNQIEAINSSDFSSTLHYLEMQRDFLGNHLRVWISEFTDRIL
;
A
#
# COMPACT_ATOMS: atom_id res chain seq x y z
N LEU A 1 13.11 -23.09 -1.46
CA LEU A 1 11.73 -22.89 -1.90
C LEU A 1 11.56 -23.49 -3.30
N ASN A 2 10.53 -24.29 -3.49
CA ASN A 2 10.14 -24.75 -4.82
C ASN A 2 9.26 -23.67 -5.52
N LEU A 3 9.01 -23.84 -6.83
CA LEU A 3 8.24 -22.86 -7.60
C LEU A 3 6.85 -22.59 -7.04
N LYS A 4 6.17 -23.63 -6.53
CA LYS A 4 4.83 -23.49 -5.94
C LYS A 4 4.84 -22.64 -4.66
N GLU A 5 5.84 -22.84 -3.82
CA GLU A 5 6.03 -22.04 -2.59
C GLU A 5 6.36 -20.58 -2.93
N VAL A 6 7.21 -20.36 -3.95
CA VAL A 6 7.51 -19.00 -4.43
C VAL A 6 6.23 -18.31 -4.93
N LEU A 7 5.45 -18.97 -5.79
CA LEU A 7 4.20 -18.41 -6.30
C LEU A 7 3.18 -18.14 -5.19
N SER A 8 3.06 -19.04 -4.21
CA SER A 8 2.18 -18.84 -3.05
C SER A 8 2.59 -17.58 -2.26
N LEU A 9 3.89 -17.42 -1.98
CA LEU A 9 4.41 -16.24 -1.29
C LEU A 9 4.19 -14.95 -2.08
N GLN A 10 4.46 -14.96 -3.41
CA GLN A 10 4.23 -13.77 -4.24
C GLN A 10 2.74 -13.41 -4.29
N LYS A 11 1.85 -14.40 -4.39
CA LYS A 11 0.40 -14.14 -4.37
C LYS A 11 -0.09 -13.58 -3.04
N ALA A 12 0.45 -14.05 -1.94
CA ALA A 12 0.18 -13.49 -0.62
C ALA A 12 0.64 -12.02 -0.51
N ARG A 13 1.85 -11.69 -1.02
CA ARG A 13 2.36 -10.32 -1.07
C ARG A 13 1.49 -9.41 -1.95
N GLU A 14 1.13 -9.87 -3.15
CA GLU A 14 0.24 -9.17 -4.07
C GLU A 14 -1.08 -8.81 -3.38
N ASN A 15 -1.74 -9.81 -2.78
CA ASN A 15 -2.99 -9.60 -2.05
C ASN A 15 -2.82 -8.61 -0.89
N THR A 16 -1.73 -8.72 -0.12
CA THR A 16 -1.46 -7.82 1.01
C THR A 16 -1.35 -6.37 0.56
N TYR A 17 -0.60 -6.06 -0.51
CA TYR A 17 -0.50 -4.70 -1.04
C TYR A 17 -1.86 -4.16 -1.49
N LYS A 18 -2.65 -4.98 -2.21
CA LYS A 18 -3.99 -4.60 -2.65
C LYS A 18 -4.92 -4.32 -1.48
N LEU A 19 -4.94 -5.20 -0.47
CA LEU A 19 -5.81 -5.06 0.69
C LEU A 19 -5.41 -3.85 1.55
N LEU A 20 -4.10 -3.63 1.75
CA LEU A 20 -3.62 -2.44 2.45
C LEU A 20 -3.99 -1.15 1.71
N SER A 21 -3.87 -1.09 0.38
CA SER A 21 -4.33 0.09 -0.38
C SER A 21 -5.82 0.34 -0.16
N THR A 22 -6.65 -0.71 -0.16
CA THR A 22 -8.09 -0.61 0.09
C THR A 22 -8.40 -0.03 1.47
N LEU A 23 -7.64 -0.40 2.51
CA LEU A 23 -7.83 0.08 3.88
C LEU A 23 -7.46 1.56 4.08
N PHE A 24 -6.71 2.16 3.15
CA PHE A 24 -6.40 3.59 3.17
C PHE A 24 -7.39 4.46 2.39
N TYR A 25 -8.38 3.89 1.70
CA TYR A 25 -9.50 4.67 1.16
C TYR A 25 -10.44 5.15 2.27
N LEU A 26 -11.27 6.15 1.95
CA LEU A 26 -12.31 6.59 2.89
C LEU A 26 -13.18 5.39 3.29
N PRO A 27 -13.36 5.12 4.59
CA PRO A 27 -14.14 3.97 5.04
C PRO A 27 -15.58 4.01 4.55
N GLU A 28 -16.05 2.90 4.00
CA GLU A 28 -17.44 2.69 3.61
C GLU A 28 -18.05 1.53 4.41
N GLU A 29 -19.39 1.43 4.46
CA GLU A 29 -20.07 0.44 5.29
C GLU A 29 -19.68 -1.00 4.97
N ASP A 30 -19.43 -1.31 3.71
CA ASP A 30 -19.05 -2.63 3.24
C ASP A 30 -17.60 -3.05 3.61
N LEU A 31 -16.77 -2.11 4.09
CA LEU A 31 -15.37 -2.40 4.45
C LEU A 31 -15.27 -3.52 5.50
N PHE A 32 -16.15 -3.51 6.49
CA PHE A 32 -16.17 -4.48 7.59
C PHE A 32 -17.09 -5.69 7.32
N GLU A 33 -18.04 -5.56 6.40
CA GLU A 33 -18.87 -6.67 5.92
C GLU A 33 -18.15 -7.49 4.85
N SER A 34 -17.14 -6.92 4.21
CA SER A 34 -16.34 -7.56 3.17
C SER A 34 -15.32 -8.54 3.77
N GLN A 35 -14.87 -9.51 2.97
CA GLN A 35 -13.81 -10.44 3.36
C GLN A 35 -12.40 -9.80 3.35
N VAL A 36 -12.30 -8.46 3.37
CA VAL A 36 -11.02 -7.74 3.27
C VAL A 36 -10.08 -8.15 4.40
N LEU A 37 -10.56 -8.10 5.65
CA LEU A 37 -9.73 -8.41 6.81
C LEU A 37 -9.42 -9.92 6.92
N ASP A 38 -10.37 -10.80 6.60
CA ASP A 38 -10.13 -12.25 6.55
C ASP A 38 -9.07 -12.61 5.49
N ASN A 39 -9.14 -11.99 4.32
CA ASN A 39 -8.16 -12.17 3.26
C ASN A 39 -6.78 -11.59 3.65
N LEU A 40 -6.75 -10.49 4.40
CA LEU A 40 -5.51 -9.92 4.92
C LEU A 40 -4.83 -10.89 5.91
N ILE A 41 -5.60 -11.45 6.85
CA ILE A 41 -5.11 -12.46 7.81
C ILE A 41 -4.52 -13.66 7.05
N THR A 42 -5.25 -14.21 6.08
CA THR A 42 -4.79 -15.36 5.29
C THR A 42 -3.52 -15.04 4.50
N SER A 43 -3.43 -13.85 3.92
CA SER A 43 -2.26 -13.45 3.13
C SER A 43 -1.04 -13.19 4.02
N THR A 44 -1.21 -12.53 5.15
CA THR A 44 -0.11 -12.25 6.09
C THR A 44 0.46 -13.51 6.74
N GLU A 45 -0.38 -14.50 7.04
CA GLU A 45 0.04 -15.81 7.55
C GLU A 45 1.01 -16.55 6.61
N VAL A 46 0.78 -16.44 5.28
CA VAL A 46 1.68 -17.02 4.27
C VAL A 46 3.03 -16.29 4.21
N ILE A 47 3.06 -15.00 4.54
CA ILE A 47 4.28 -14.18 4.48
C ILE A 47 5.14 -14.40 5.72
N PHE A 48 4.60 -14.13 6.90
CA PHE A 48 5.22 -14.37 8.21
C PHE A 48 4.14 -14.45 9.29
N ASP A 49 4.27 -15.38 10.23
CA ASP A 49 3.33 -15.58 11.34
C ASP A 49 3.11 -14.30 12.17
N ASP A 50 4.18 -13.53 12.44
CA ASP A 50 4.09 -12.28 13.20
C ASP A 50 3.15 -11.25 12.53
N LEU A 51 3.13 -11.20 11.18
CA LEU A 51 2.24 -10.29 10.45
C LEU A 51 0.77 -10.68 10.59
N ARG A 52 0.49 -11.99 10.73
CA ARG A 52 -0.85 -12.49 10.98
C ARG A 52 -1.44 -11.92 12.28
N GLU A 53 -0.64 -11.83 13.33
CA GLU A 53 -1.10 -11.31 14.63
C GLU A 53 -1.55 -9.84 14.51
N TYR A 54 -0.83 -9.01 13.74
CA TYR A 54 -1.26 -7.64 13.48
C TYR A 54 -2.57 -7.58 12.67
N ALA A 55 -2.74 -8.44 11.66
CA ALA A 55 -3.96 -8.49 10.86
C ALA A 55 -5.18 -8.95 11.70
N VAL A 56 -4.99 -9.91 12.61
CA VAL A 56 -6.02 -10.34 13.57
C VAL A 56 -6.38 -9.20 14.52
N SER A 57 -5.38 -8.50 15.07
CA SER A 57 -5.62 -7.35 15.93
C SER A 57 -6.41 -6.25 15.23
N LEU A 58 -6.09 -5.95 13.96
CA LEU A 58 -6.84 -4.98 13.16
C LEU A 58 -8.30 -5.43 12.95
N GLN A 59 -8.54 -6.71 12.69
CA GLN A 59 -9.89 -7.24 12.57
C GLN A 59 -10.67 -7.12 13.89
N ASP A 60 -10.04 -7.41 15.02
CA ASP A 60 -10.68 -7.31 16.33
C ASP A 60 -11.00 -5.86 16.73
N GLU A 61 -10.15 -4.89 16.35
CA GLU A 61 -10.48 -3.47 16.48
C GLU A 61 -11.63 -3.07 15.53
N GLY A 62 -11.63 -3.56 14.30
CA GLY A 62 -12.70 -3.33 13.33
C GLY A 62 -14.08 -3.79 13.85
N LYS A 63 -14.16 -4.93 14.55
CA LYS A 63 -15.40 -5.45 15.16
C LYS A 63 -15.96 -4.56 16.28
N LYS A 64 -15.16 -3.67 16.85
CA LYS A 64 -15.59 -2.74 17.90
C LYS A 64 -16.24 -1.48 17.33
N ILE A 65 -16.07 -1.22 16.05
CA ILE A 65 -16.64 -0.06 15.36
C ILE A 65 -18.14 -0.28 15.21
N SER A 66 -18.92 0.52 15.93
CA SER A 66 -20.39 0.46 15.91
C SER A 66 -21.02 1.48 14.97
N ASN A 67 -20.27 2.48 14.53
CA ASN A 67 -20.73 3.57 13.67
C ASN A 67 -19.62 3.97 12.68
N ILE A 68 -19.87 3.77 11.40
CA ILE A 68 -18.92 4.11 10.34
C ILE A 68 -18.65 5.63 10.26
N GLU A 69 -19.61 6.46 10.62
CA GLU A 69 -19.45 7.92 10.57
C GLU A 69 -18.39 8.41 11.57
N ASP A 70 -18.28 7.77 12.74
CA ASP A 70 -17.22 8.09 13.70
C ASP A 70 -15.85 7.76 13.13
N LEU A 71 -15.71 6.62 12.43
CA LEU A 71 -14.49 6.25 11.75
C LEU A 71 -14.14 7.23 10.61
N LYS A 72 -15.13 7.69 9.83
CA LYS A 72 -14.91 8.72 8.79
C LYS A 72 -14.42 10.03 9.36
N VAL A 73 -14.92 10.40 10.56
CA VAL A 73 -14.45 11.60 11.27
C VAL A 73 -12.98 11.44 11.67
N ASP A 74 -12.60 10.29 12.22
CA ASP A 74 -11.21 10.04 12.61
C ASP A 74 -10.28 9.91 11.39
N TYR A 75 -10.72 9.25 10.33
CA TYR A 75 -10.03 9.24 9.03
C TYR A 75 -9.78 10.67 8.52
N SER A 76 -10.80 11.53 8.59
CA SER A 76 -10.68 12.91 8.11
C SER A 76 -9.68 13.72 8.94
N LYS A 77 -9.65 13.54 10.27
CA LYS A 77 -8.66 14.18 11.14
C LYS A 77 -7.24 13.74 10.84
N LEU A 78 -7.04 12.45 10.56
CA LEU A 78 -5.74 11.89 10.29
C LEU A 78 -5.21 12.31 8.91
N PHE A 79 -6.03 12.21 7.84
CA PHE A 79 -5.58 12.16 6.46
C PHE A 79 -6.11 13.29 5.56
N VAL A 80 -7.24 13.96 5.89
CA VAL A 80 -7.92 14.88 4.95
C VAL A 80 -7.91 16.34 5.41
N GLY A 81 -8.01 16.61 6.69
CA GLY A 81 -8.08 17.97 7.23
C GLY A 81 -9.52 18.52 7.37
N PRO A 82 -9.72 19.76 7.72
CA PRO A 82 -9.28 21.02 7.07
C PRO A 82 -8.13 21.78 7.75
N PHE A 83 -7.57 21.25 8.79
CA PHE A 83 -6.45 21.85 9.53
C PHE A 83 -5.14 21.08 9.28
N ASP A 84 -4.14 21.28 10.13
CA ASP A 84 -2.91 20.49 10.08
C ASP A 84 -3.24 19.01 10.23
N LEU A 85 -2.85 18.20 9.24
CA LEU A 85 -3.07 16.76 9.24
C LEU A 85 -2.16 16.10 10.27
N PHE A 86 -2.72 15.19 11.06
CA PHE A 86 -1.91 14.42 12.02
C PHE A 86 -0.94 13.50 11.29
N ALA A 87 -1.42 12.76 10.29
CA ALA A 87 -0.62 11.84 9.50
C ALA A 87 -0.91 12.04 7.99
N PRO A 88 -0.33 13.09 7.34
CA PRO A 88 -0.53 13.29 5.91
C PRO A 88 -0.08 12.06 5.11
N PRO A 89 -0.93 11.49 4.23
CA PRO A 89 -0.65 10.22 3.58
C PRO A 89 0.21 10.36 2.29
N TYR A 90 1.14 11.32 2.26
CA TYR A 90 1.97 11.66 1.10
C TYR A 90 3.45 11.52 1.43
N GLY A 91 4.17 10.74 0.61
CA GLY A 91 5.61 10.52 0.80
C GLY A 91 6.42 11.81 0.82
N SER A 92 6.09 12.80 -0.01
CA SER A 92 6.79 14.09 -0.08
C SER A 92 6.77 14.87 1.23
N ILE A 93 5.73 14.74 2.04
CA ILE A 93 5.66 15.39 3.37
C ILE A 93 6.79 14.92 4.32
N TYR A 94 7.25 13.69 4.17
CA TYR A 94 8.27 13.08 5.02
C TYR A 94 9.66 13.13 4.39
N LEU A 95 9.74 13.18 3.07
CA LEU A 95 10.99 13.14 2.31
C LEU A 95 11.53 14.54 1.97
N GLU A 96 10.66 15.56 1.90
CA GLU A 96 11.07 16.92 1.57
C GLU A 96 11.38 17.75 2.83
N LYS A 97 12.43 18.57 2.76
CA LYS A 97 12.83 19.43 3.89
C LYS A 97 11.76 20.45 4.28
N GLU A 98 10.97 20.91 3.32
CA GLU A 98 9.93 21.93 3.52
C GLU A 98 8.57 21.32 3.89
N ARG A 99 8.47 19.99 4.06
CA ARG A 99 7.20 19.27 4.27
C ARG A 99 6.12 19.68 3.27
N LYS A 100 6.49 19.75 2.02
CA LYS A 100 5.65 20.25 0.93
C LYS A 100 5.17 19.08 0.09
N VAL A 101 3.87 19.03 -0.16
CA VAL A 101 3.27 18.10 -1.13
C VAL A 101 3.73 18.50 -2.55
N MET A 102 4.00 17.50 -3.41
CA MET A 102 4.41 17.68 -4.81
C MET A 102 5.84 18.26 -5.01
N GLY A 103 6.80 17.71 -4.27
CA GLY A 103 8.23 18.01 -4.43
C GLY A 103 8.97 17.07 -5.39
N ASP A 104 10.30 17.07 -5.30
CA ASP A 104 11.17 16.22 -6.14
C ASP A 104 10.92 14.72 -5.93
N SER A 105 10.56 14.31 -4.72
CA SER A 105 10.17 12.93 -4.39
C SER A 105 8.92 12.48 -5.16
N THR A 106 7.91 13.34 -5.31
CA THR A 106 6.71 13.08 -6.11
C THR A 106 7.06 12.88 -7.60
N ILE A 107 7.99 13.70 -8.13
CA ILE A 107 8.47 13.55 -9.52
C ILE A 107 9.20 12.21 -9.68
N ASN A 108 9.99 11.80 -8.69
CA ASN A 108 10.66 10.50 -8.69
C ASN A 108 9.65 9.35 -8.74
N VAL A 109 8.58 9.40 -7.94
CA VAL A 109 7.50 8.40 -7.97
C VAL A 109 6.85 8.34 -9.35
N LEU A 110 6.47 9.48 -9.94
CA LEU A 110 5.92 9.54 -11.29
C LEU A 110 6.85 8.93 -12.35
N ASN A 111 8.14 9.13 -12.21
CA ASN A 111 9.12 8.53 -13.12
C ASN A 111 9.17 7.00 -12.97
N LYS A 112 9.02 6.47 -11.73
CA LYS A 112 8.91 5.02 -11.49
C LYS A 112 7.65 4.43 -12.13
N TYR A 113 6.51 5.10 -12.00
CA TYR A 113 5.28 4.68 -12.68
C TYR A 113 5.43 4.64 -14.20
N LYS A 114 6.02 5.69 -14.79
CA LYS A 114 6.30 5.74 -16.24
C LYS A 114 7.25 4.64 -16.70
N GLN A 115 8.30 4.33 -15.93
CA GLN A 115 9.23 3.23 -16.21
C GLN A 115 8.53 1.88 -16.24
N ALA A 116 7.49 1.70 -15.42
CA ALA A 116 6.64 0.52 -15.43
C ALA A 116 5.54 0.54 -16.51
N GLY A 117 5.50 1.57 -17.36
CA GLY A 117 4.47 1.74 -18.40
C GLY A 117 3.13 2.25 -17.86
N LEU A 118 3.09 2.76 -16.63
CA LEU A 118 1.88 3.28 -16.01
C LEU A 118 1.75 4.79 -16.21
N LYS A 119 0.48 5.25 -16.20
CA LYS A 119 0.09 6.65 -16.12
C LYS A 119 -0.91 6.79 -14.96
N VAL A 120 -0.75 7.83 -14.16
CA VAL A 120 -1.78 8.18 -13.16
C VAL A 120 -3.08 8.51 -13.90
N ALA A 121 -4.19 7.99 -13.43
CA ALA A 121 -5.50 8.23 -14.02
C ALA A 121 -5.84 9.73 -13.96
N ASP A 122 -6.47 10.24 -15.02
CA ASP A 122 -6.75 11.68 -15.15
C ASP A 122 -7.82 12.19 -14.15
N ASP A 123 -8.60 11.28 -13.58
CA ASP A 123 -9.62 11.50 -12.54
C ASP A 123 -9.10 11.31 -11.11
N PHE A 124 -7.89 10.82 -10.94
CA PHE A 124 -7.26 10.74 -9.62
C PHE A 124 -6.88 12.16 -9.14
N LYS A 125 -7.44 12.56 -8.00
CA LYS A 125 -7.38 13.94 -7.51
C LYS A 125 -6.25 14.22 -6.53
N ASP A 126 -5.62 13.16 -6.01
CA ASP A 126 -4.54 13.26 -5.03
C ASP A 126 -3.15 13.30 -5.68
N ALA A 127 -2.13 13.57 -4.87
CA ALA A 127 -0.76 13.53 -5.34
C ALA A 127 -0.31 12.09 -5.66
N PRO A 128 0.54 11.88 -6.68
CA PRO A 128 1.01 10.56 -7.09
C PRO A 128 1.75 9.76 -6.00
N ASP A 129 2.31 10.43 -5.01
CA ASP A 129 3.00 9.87 -3.84
C ASP A 129 2.08 9.67 -2.62
N HIS A 130 0.76 9.61 -2.87
CA HIS A 130 -0.21 9.16 -1.87
C HIS A 130 0.00 7.67 -1.55
N ILE A 131 -0.11 7.27 -0.27
CA ILE A 131 0.12 5.88 0.17
C ILE A 131 -0.71 4.85 -0.61
N ILE A 132 -1.94 5.17 -0.97
CA ILE A 132 -2.80 4.31 -1.78
C ILE A 132 -2.13 4.00 -3.12
N MET A 133 -1.66 5.03 -3.85
CA MET A 133 -1.02 4.88 -5.15
C MET A 133 0.29 4.08 -5.07
N GLU A 134 1.06 4.29 -4.02
CA GLU A 134 2.31 3.55 -3.82
C GLU A 134 2.06 2.07 -3.49
N LEU A 135 1.04 1.77 -2.71
CA LEU A 135 0.63 0.38 -2.44
C LEU A 135 0.03 -0.28 -3.68
N GLU A 136 -0.78 0.42 -4.48
CA GLU A 136 -1.29 -0.06 -5.76
C GLU A 136 -0.15 -0.29 -6.78
N PHE A 137 0.88 0.55 -6.77
CA PHE A 137 2.06 0.32 -7.59
C PHE A 137 2.81 -0.96 -7.18
N MET A 138 2.99 -1.20 -5.89
CA MET A 138 3.59 -2.44 -5.40
C MET A 138 2.73 -3.68 -5.76
N TYR A 139 1.40 -3.55 -5.67
CA TYR A 139 0.46 -4.57 -6.15
C TYR A 139 0.69 -4.85 -7.65
N PHE A 140 0.71 -3.81 -8.50
CA PHE A 140 0.93 -3.94 -9.94
C PHE A 140 2.26 -4.63 -10.27
N LEU A 141 3.35 -4.24 -9.62
CA LEU A 141 4.67 -4.83 -9.87
C LEU A 141 4.70 -6.31 -9.46
N THR A 142 4.06 -6.66 -8.34
CA THR A 142 4.01 -8.04 -7.84
C THR A 142 3.12 -8.91 -8.73
N PHE A 143 1.97 -8.39 -9.19
CA PHE A 143 1.09 -9.05 -10.14
C PHE A 143 1.84 -9.40 -11.44
N ASN A 144 2.51 -8.43 -12.06
CA ASN A 144 3.24 -8.65 -13.31
C ASN A 144 4.44 -9.60 -13.12
N GLN A 145 5.09 -9.59 -11.96
CA GLN A 145 6.12 -10.59 -11.64
C GLN A 145 5.53 -12.01 -11.63
N ILE A 146 4.35 -12.21 -11.03
CA ILE A 146 3.66 -13.51 -11.01
C ILE A 146 3.33 -13.97 -12.44
N GLU A 147 2.79 -13.08 -13.27
CA GLU A 147 2.48 -13.39 -14.68
C GLU A 147 3.73 -13.77 -15.47
N ALA A 148 4.85 -13.08 -15.25
CA ALA A 148 6.14 -13.40 -15.86
C ALA A 148 6.66 -14.78 -15.39
N ILE A 149 6.53 -15.12 -14.10
CA ILE A 149 6.88 -16.44 -13.57
C ILE A 149 6.02 -17.53 -14.25
N ASN A 150 4.71 -17.33 -14.32
CA ASN A 150 3.77 -18.28 -14.91
C ASN A 150 4.06 -18.53 -16.41
N SER A 151 4.48 -17.50 -17.14
CA SER A 151 4.88 -17.59 -18.54
C SER A 151 6.33 -18.03 -18.77
N SER A 152 7.09 -18.30 -17.70
CA SER A 152 8.51 -18.64 -17.73
C SER A 152 9.39 -17.55 -18.39
N ASP A 153 8.95 -16.28 -18.29
CA ASP A 153 9.73 -15.12 -18.74
C ASP A 153 10.64 -14.64 -17.60
N PHE A 154 11.84 -15.20 -17.56
CA PHE A 154 12.84 -14.88 -16.53
C PHE A 154 13.32 -13.43 -16.60
N SER A 155 13.37 -12.83 -17.80
CA SER A 155 13.78 -11.44 -17.98
C SER A 155 12.81 -10.48 -17.31
N SER A 156 11.53 -10.63 -17.63
CA SER A 156 10.47 -9.82 -17.02
C SER A 156 10.32 -10.11 -15.52
N THR A 157 10.49 -11.38 -15.10
CA THR A 157 10.48 -11.74 -13.67
C THR A 157 11.53 -10.96 -12.88
N LEU A 158 12.78 -10.94 -13.40
CA LEU A 158 13.87 -10.21 -12.75
C LEU A 158 13.64 -8.69 -12.79
N HIS A 159 13.19 -8.17 -13.92
CA HIS A 159 12.87 -6.75 -14.08
C HIS A 159 11.87 -6.25 -13.04
N TYR A 160 10.72 -6.92 -12.88
CA TYR A 160 9.72 -6.53 -11.89
C TYR A 160 10.20 -6.70 -10.45
N LEU A 161 11.03 -7.71 -10.17
CA LEU A 161 11.64 -7.89 -8.85
C LEU A 161 12.60 -6.75 -8.51
N GLU A 162 13.40 -6.31 -9.45
CA GLU A 162 14.33 -5.19 -9.28
C GLU A 162 13.58 -3.88 -9.06
N MET A 163 12.50 -3.64 -9.80
CA MET A 163 11.62 -2.47 -9.60
C MET A 163 10.99 -2.46 -8.21
N GLN A 164 10.48 -3.61 -7.74
CA GLN A 164 9.93 -3.73 -6.39
C GLN A 164 11.00 -3.44 -5.33
N ARG A 165 12.20 -4.02 -5.47
CA ARG A 165 13.29 -3.81 -4.52
C ARG A 165 13.74 -2.34 -4.48
N ASP A 166 13.83 -1.71 -5.63
CA ASP A 166 14.22 -0.30 -5.73
C ASP A 166 13.17 0.62 -5.11
N PHE A 167 11.89 0.44 -5.48
CA PHE A 167 10.81 1.28 -4.96
C PHE A 167 10.61 1.11 -3.45
N LEU A 168 10.56 -0.15 -2.98
CA LEU A 168 10.41 -0.45 -1.57
C LEU A 168 11.61 0.06 -0.75
N GLY A 169 12.84 -0.20 -1.20
CA GLY A 169 14.05 0.11 -0.44
C GLY A 169 14.45 1.58 -0.46
N ASN A 170 14.29 2.25 -1.60
CA ASN A 170 14.76 3.61 -1.82
C ASN A 170 13.66 4.68 -1.73
N HIS A 171 12.38 4.27 -1.63
CA HIS A 171 11.27 5.20 -1.53
C HIS A 171 10.32 4.83 -0.38
N LEU A 172 9.42 3.85 -0.55
CA LEU A 172 8.34 3.56 0.41
C LEU A 172 8.86 3.33 1.84
N ARG A 173 9.89 2.49 2.02
CA ARG A 173 10.48 2.19 3.32
C ARG A 173 11.03 3.43 4.04
N VAL A 174 11.45 4.45 3.29
CA VAL A 174 12.15 5.61 3.86
C VAL A 174 11.19 6.50 4.65
N TRP A 175 9.94 6.59 4.24
CA TRP A 175 8.98 7.48 4.87
C TRP A 175 7.87 6.79 5.67
N ILE A 176 7.58 5.52 5.36
CA ILE A 176 6.42 4.82 5.95
C ILE A 176 6.51 4.71 7.48
N SER A 177 7.71 4.60 8.06
CA SER A 177 7.85 4.51 9.52
C SER A 177 7.41 5.79 10.21
N GLU A 178 7.85 6.97 9.73
CA GLU A 178 7.41 8.25 10.32
C GLU A 178 5.90 8.47 10.12
N PHE A 179 5.35 8.04 8.99
CA PHE A 179 3.91 8.09 8.72
C PHE A 179 3.13 7.24 9.73
N THR A 180 3.52 5.98 9.91
CA THR A 180 2.82 5.07 10.84
C THR A 180 2.97 5.50 12.30
N ASP A 181 4.12 6.04 12.71
CA ASP A 181 4.33 6.59 14.05
C ASP A 181 3.40 7.77 14.37
N ARG A 182 2.87 8.46 13.34
CA ARG A 182 1.91 9.56 13.52
C ARG A 182 0.45 9.10 13.59
N ILE A 183 0.17 7.89 13.12
CA ILE A 183 -1.16 7.30 13.21
C ILE A 183 -1.41 6.72 14.62
N LEU A 184 -0.33 6.22 15.26
CA LEU A 184 -0.37 5.63 16.61
C LEU A 184 -0.37 6.69 17.71
#